data_c6225b88e4f1a5b119a7c4ee06813720
#
_entry.id   c6225b88e4f1a5b119a7c4ee06813720
#
_cell.length_a   1.000
_cell.length_b   1.000
_cell.length_c   1.000
_cell.angle_alpha   90.00
_cell.angle_beta   90.00
_cell.angle_gamma   90.00
#
_symmetry.space_group_name_H-M   'P 1'
#
loop_
_entity.id
_entity.type
_entity.pdbx_description
1 polymer ?
#
loop_
_entity_poly.entity_id
_entity_poly.type
_entity_poly.pdbx_seq_one_letter_code
_entity_poly.pdbx_strand_id
1 'polypeptide(L)'
;MRASLPEEVLDFLRRHRLAGADETPAAAALSGGVSSDIWHVDLKTGPVCVKRALPRLRVAQLWEAPVERNRYERQWLETANAIVPGAAPRVLAGGDEGLFAMEYLPDRPVWKAELRAGRADPAFAAEVGRRLCAIHNATARRSDIAAAFATDASFHAIRLEPYLLATGKIHVSLAKQLKELSERTSQT
;
A
#
# COMPACT_ATOMS: atom_id res chain seq x y z
N MET A 1 8.15 -19.84 -9.89
CA MET A 1 9.20 -20.38 -9.00
C MET A 1 8.74 -20.24 -7.56
N ARG A 2 8.69 -21.33 -6.78
CA ARG A 2 8.46 -21.25 -5.33
C ARG A 2 9.72 -20.63 -4.72
N ALA A 3 9.60 -19.46 -4.11
CA ALA A 3 10.68 -18.84 -3.36
C ALA A 3 10.57 -19.26 -1.90
N SER A 4 11.71 -19.46 -1.23
CA SER A 4 11.70 -19.61 0.23
C SER A 4 11.23 -18.29 0.83
N LEU A 5 10.26 -18.35 1.74
CA LEU A 5 9.81 -17.18 2.50
C LEU A 5 10.98 -16.69 3.36
N PRO A 6 11.27 -15.38 3.42
CA PRO A 6 12.29 -14.87 4.35
C PRO A 6 11.95 -15.26 5.79
N GLU A 7 12.98 -15.60 6.58
CA GLU A 7 12.81 -16.06 7.96
C GLU A 7 12.02 -15.07 8.82
N GLU A 8 12.34 -13.78 8.70
CA GLU A 8 11.63 -12.70 9.39
C GLU A 8 10.11 -12.63 9.09
N VAL A 9 9.72 -13.00 7.85
CA VAL A 9 8.31 -13.05 7.46
C VAL A 9 7.64 -14.29 8.06
N LEU A 10 8.32 -15.42 8.10
CA LEU A 10 7.82 -16.64 8.73
C LEU A 10 7.66 -16.44 10.24
N ASP A 11 8.64 -15.81 10.89
CA ASP A 11 8.59 -15.47 12.31
C ASP A 11 7.47 -14.51 12.65
N PHE A 12 7.23 -13.51 11.79
CA PHE A 12 6.07 -12.63 11.89
C PHE A 12 4.77 -13.42 11.86
N LEU A 13 4.60 -14.34 10.90
CA LEU A 13 3.39 -15.16 10.79
C LEU A 13 3.20 -16.07 12.02
N ARG A 14 4.27 -16.64 12.55
CA ARG A 14 4.25 -17.46 13.77
C ARG A 14 3.91 -16.66 15.01
N ARG A 15 4.54 -15.51 15.22
CA ARG A 15 4.24 -14.60 16.34
C ARG A 15 2.78 -14.17 16.39
N HIS A 16 2.20 -13.96 15.23
CA HIS A 16 0.78 -13.59 15.09
C HIS A 16 -0.16 -14.80 15.00
N ARG A 17 0.34 -16.03 15.20
CA ARG A 17 -0.44 -17.28 15.19
C ARG A 17 -1.18 -17.52 13.88
N LEU A 18 -0.69 -16.98 12.78
CA LEU A 18 -1.19 -17.24 11.44
C LEU A 18 -0.57 -18.55 10.89
N ALA A 19 0.72 -18.80 11.16
CA ALA A 19 1.40 -20.04 10.86
C ALA A 19 1.66 -20.87 12.15
N GLY A 20 1.60 -22.18 12.01
CA GLY A 20 2.02 -23.10 13.07
C GLY A 20 3.54 -23.06 13.32
N ALA A 21 3.99 -23.50 14.52
CA ALA A 21 5.41 -23.47 14.89
C ALA A 21 6.29 -24.28 13.91
N ASP A 22 5.81 -25.46 13.50
CA ASP A 22 6.52 -26.36 12.58
C ASP A 22 6.06 -26.21 11.12
N GLU A 23 5.27 -25.17 10.83
CA GLU A 23 4.76 -24.94 9.50
C GLU A 23 5.83 -24.30 8.60
N THR A 24 6.03 -24.91 7.42
CA THR A 24 6.89 -24.39 6.36
C THR A 24 6.01 -24.12 5.14
N PRO A 25 5.32 -22.98 5.09
CA PRO A 25 4.34 -22.68 4.04
C PRO A 25 5.01 -22.48 2.69
N ALA A 26 4.35 -22.91 1.62
CA ALA A 26 4.74 -22.51 0.28
C ALA A 26 4.47 -21.01 0.08
N ALA A 27 5.40 -20.34 -0.58
CA ALA A 27 5.23 -18.91 -0.87
C ALA A 27 5.62 -18.59 -2.32
N ALA A 28 4.98 -17.56 -2.86
CA ALA A 28 5.30 -17.00 -4.15
C ALA A 28 5.35 -15.47 -4.05
N ALA A 29 6.41 -14.87 -4.58
CA ALA A 29 6.49 -13.42 -4.69
C ALA A 29 5.45 -12.93 -5.71
N LEU A 30 4.67 -11.94 -5.31
CA LEU A 30 3.75 -11.22 -6.21
C LEU A 30 4.50 -10.06 -6.85
N SER A 31 4.46 -10.00 -8.17
CA SER A 31 5.16 -8.97 -8.96
C SER A 31 4.36 -7.66 -8.99
N GLY A 32 5.07 -6.53 -9.16
CA GLY A 32 4.45 -5.26 -9.56
C GLY A 32 4.67 -4.05 -8.66
N GLY A 33 5.44 -4.16 -7.58
CA GLY A 33 5.76 -3.02 -6.72
C GLY A 33 7.25 -2.72 -6.64
N VAL A 34 7.62 -1.43 -6.60
CA VAL A 34 9.01 -0.98 -6.39
C VAL A 34 9.29 -0.65 -4.92
N SER A 35 8.25 -0.44 -4.13
CA SER A 35 8.34 0.06 -2.75
C SER A 35 8.13 -0.99 -1.69
N SER A 36 7.68 -2.20 -2.06
CA SER A 36 7.37 -3.27 -1.11
C SER A 36 7.64 -4.64 -1.72
N ASP A 37 7.99 -5.59 -0.87
CA ASP A 37 7.86 -7.02 -1.16
C ASP A 37 6.44 -7.45 -0.82
N ILE A 38 5.87 -8.29 -1.66
CA ILE A 38 4.54 -8.86 -1.44
C ILE A 38 4.62 -10.35 -1.73
N TRP A 39 4.12 -11.17 -0.82
CA TRP A 39 4.07 -12.61 -0.97
C TRP A 39 2.65 -13.13 -0.86
N HIS A 40 2.29 -14.04 -1.73
CA HIS A 40 1.24 -15.01 -1.51
C HIS A 40 1.83 -16.14 -0.68
N VAL A 41 1.19 -16.50 0.42
CA VAL A 41 1.65 -17.55 1.34
C VAL A 41 0.53 -18.54 1.59
N ASP A 42 0.78 -19.82 1.26
CA ASP A 42 -0.18 -20.91 1.44
C ASP A 42 -0.05 -21.48 2.86
N LEU A 43 -0.86 -20.97 3.78
CA LEU A 43 -0.95 -21.48 5.15
C LEU A 43 -1.95 -22.62 5.26
N LYS A 44 -1.80 -23.48 6.27
CA LYS A 44 -2.77 -24.54 6.58
C LYS A 44 -4.18 -24.00 6.84
N THR A 45 -4.29 -22.77 7.33
CA THR A 45 -5.55 -22.07 7.61
C THR A 45 -6.14 -21.38 6.38
N GLY A 46 -5.45 -21.41 5.26
CA GLY A 46 -5.82 -20.74 4.01
C GLY A 46 -4.78 -19.72 3.53
N PRO A 47 -4.85 -19.32 2.27
CA PRO A 47 -3.86 -18.41 1.69
C PRO A 47 -3.97 -17.00 2.26
N VAL A 48 -2.81 -16.36 2.46
CA VAL A 48 -2.71 -14.97 2.90
C VAL A 48 -1.77 -14.18 2.00
N CYS A 49 -1.93 -12.87 2.01
CA CYS A 49 -0.99 -11.94 1.39
C CYS A 49 -0.17 -11.26 2.49
N VAL A 50 1.15 -11.34 2.41
CA VAL A 50 2.06 -10.65 3.34
C VAL A 50 2.77 -9.53 2.60
N LYS A 51 2.82 -8.35 3.19
CA LYS A 51 3.46 -7.18 2.61
C LYS A 51 4.52 -6.62 3.56
N ARG A 52 5.71 -6.32 2.99
CA ARG A 52 6.83 -5.69 3.67
C ARG A 52 7.26 -4.42 2.95
N ALA A 53 7.33 -3.30 3.64
CA ALA A 53 7.89 -2.08 3.09
C ALA A 53 9.41 -2.20 2.91
N LEU A 54 9.92 -1.69 1.81
CA LEU A 54 11.36 -1.61 1.55
C LEU A 54 11.86 -0.24 1.99
N PRO A 55 12.92 -0.15 2.81
CA PRO A 55 13.52 1.14 3.16
C PRO A 55 14.11 1.84 1.93
N ARG A 56 14.60 1.06 0.97
CA ARG A 56 15.09 1.55 -0.32
C ARG A 56 14.23 0.98 -1.45
N LEU A 57 13.73 1.87 -2.30
CA LEU A 57 12.90 1.49 -3.44
C LEU A 57 13.72 0.83 -4.55
N ARG A 58 13.11 -0.09 -5.29
CA ARG A 58 13.73 -0.78 -6.45
C ARG A 58 13.60 0.07 -7.71
N VAL A 59 14.30 1.19 -7.73
CA VAL A 59 14.39 2.10 -8.87
C VAL A 59 15.85 2.42 -9.18
N ALA A 60 16.16 2.95 -10.37
CA ALA A 60 17.52 3.22 -10.79
C ALA A 60 18.21 4.28 -9.91
N GLN A 61 17.48 5.31 -9.50
CA GLN A 61 17.98 6.33 -8.58
C GLN A 61 17.93 5.83 -7.13
N LEU A 62 18.88 6.28 -6.30
CA LEU A 62 18.80 6.06 -4.87
C LEU A 62 17.57 6.80 -4.33
N TRP A 63 16.62 6.01 -3.85
CA TRP A 63 15.39 6.55 -3.28
C TRP A 63 15.02 5.76 -2.04
N GLU A 64 15.04 6.43 -0.91
CA GLU A 64 14.69 5.89 0.39
C GLU A 64 13.34 6.45 0.85
N ALA A 65 12.58 5.65 1.55
CA ALA A 65 11.31 6.07 2.13
C ALA A 65 11.06 5.34 3.45
N PRO A 66 10.48 6.02 4.45
CA PRO A 66 10.20 5.42 5.75
C PRO A 66 9.36 4.15 5.63
N VAL A 67 9.72 3.10 6.36
CA VAL A 67 8.99 1.81 6.35
C VAL A 67 7.65 1.91 7.07
N GLU A 68 7.48 2.90 7.92
CA GLU A 68 6.25 3.23 8.65
C GLU A 68 5.06 3.48 7.72
N ARG A 69 5.29 3.76 6.44
CA ARG A 69 4.21 3.91 5.44
C ARG A 69 3.33 2.64 5.34
N ASN A 70 3.86 1.45 5.67
CA ASN A 70 3.06 0.23 5.72
C ASN A 70 2.06 0.25 6.89
N ARG A 71 2.41 0.89 8.01
CA ARG A 71 1.46 1.11 9.11
C ARG A 71 0.29 1.96 8.65
N TYR A 72 0.53 3.05 7.93
CA TYR A 72 -0.53 3.90 7.40
C TYR A 72 -1.39 3.19 6.36
N GLU A 73 -0.77 2.39 5.49
CA GLU A 73 -1.52 1.56 4.54
C GLU A 73 -2.43 0.57 5.28
N ARG A 74 -1.91 -0.15 6.26
CA ARG A 74 -2.68 -1.06 7.09
C ARG A 74 -3.85 -0.36 7.79
N GLN A 75 -3.59 0.76 8.46
CA GLN A 75 -4.62 1.56 9.14
C GLN A 75 -5.69 2.05 8.15
N TRP A 76 -5.29 2.39 6.92
CA TRP A 76 -6.25 2.77 5.90
C TRP A 76 -7.17 1.60 5.51
N LEU A 77 -6.62 0.40 5.31
CA LEU A 77 -7.41 -0.80 5.02
C LEU A 77 -8.43 -1.09 6.15
N GLU A 78 -7.98 -1.00 7.41
CA GLU A 78 -8.81 -1.18 8.59
C GLU A 78 -9.92 -0.12 8.67
N THR A 79 -9.58 1.15 8.49
CA THR A 79 -10.51 2.28 8.50
C THR A 79 -11.55 2.17 7.38
N ALA A 80 -11.10 1.88 6.15
CA ALA A 80 -11.98 1.72 5.00
C ALA A 80 -12.99 0.59 5.21
N ASN A 81 -12.54 -0.56 5.72
CA ASN A 81 -13.42 -1.70 6.01
C ASN A 81 -14.38 -1.46 7.18
N ALA A 82 -14.00 -0.67 8.17
CA ALA A 82 -14.89 -0.30 9.27
C ALA A 82 -16.05 0.61 8.78
N ILE A 83 -15.81 1.42 7.75
CA ILE A 83 -16.82 2.34 7.18
C ILE A 83 -17.63 1.65 6.09
N VAL A 84 -16.96 0.95 5.18
CA VAL A 84 -17.57 0.23 4.06
C VAL A 84 -17.04 -1.22 4.07
N PRO A 85 -17.76 -2.15 4.69
CA PRO A 85 -17.34 -3.55 4.76
C PRO A 85 -17.03 -4.13 3.36
N GLY A 86 -15.87 -4.74 3.21
CA GLY A 86 -15.40 -5.30 1.94
C GLY A 86 -14.88 -4.25 0.93
N ALA A 87 -14.62 -3.02 1.36
CA ALA A 87 -13.98 -2.01 0.49
C ALA A 87 -12.50 -2.27 0.24
N ALA A 88 -11.85 -3.00 1.13
CA ALA A 88 -10.42 -3.31 1.08
C ALA A 88 -10.14 -4.73 1.59
N PRO A 89 -8.98 -5.33 1.28
CA PRO A 89 -8.56 -6.60 1.89
C PRO A 89 -8.59 -6.51 3.42
N ARG A 90 -9.11 -7.54 4.07
CA ARG A 90 -9.15 -7.59 5.53
C ARG A 90 -7.74 -7.80 6.08
N VAL A 91 -7.32 -6.95 7.00
CA VAL A 91 -6.07 -7.11 7.74
C VAL A 91 -6.21 -8.27 8.72
N LEU A 92 -5.23 -9.16 8.73
CA LEU A 92 -5.17 -10.35 9.59
C LEU A 92 -4.17 -10.18 10.73
N ALA A 93 -3.07 -9.49 10.46
CA ALA A 93 -2.06 -9.15 11.45
C ALA A 93 -1.24 -7.94 10.98
N GLY A 94 -0.66 -7.21 11.93
CA GLY A 94 0.25 -6.11 11.64
C GLY A 94 1.19 -5.84 12.79
N GLY A 95 2.41 -5.43 12.47
CA GLY A 95 3.46 -5.05 13.41
C GLY A 95 4.03 -3.68 13.08
N ASP A 96 4.93 -3.20 13.93
CA ASP A 96 5.66 -1.94 13.75
C ASP A 96 6.88 -2.09 12.83
N GLU A 97 7.21 -3.33 12.45
CA GLU A 97 8.40 -3.69 11.66
C GLU A 97 8.23 -3.47 10.14
N GLY A 98 7.20 -2.73 9.73
CA GLY A 98 6.90 -2.53 8.32
C GLY A 98 6.31 -3.76 7.62
N LEU A 99 5.85 -4.75 8.40
CA LEU A 99 5.17 -5.97 7.95
C LEU A 99 3.69 -5.95 8.32
N PHE A 100 2.84 -6.43 7.43
CA PHE A 100 1.47 -6.81 7.76
C PHE A 100 0.98 -7.95 6.85
N ALA A 101 0.02 -8.72 7.37
CA ALA A 101 -0.68 -9.76 6.64
C ALA A 101 -2.14 -9.36 6.41
N MET A 102 -2.64 -9.68 5.24
CA MET A 102 -4.03 -9.43 4.84
C MET A 102 -4.58 -10.63 4.09
N GLU A 103 -5.88 -10.69 3.92
CA GLU A 103 -6.52 -11.72 3.12
C GLU A 103 -5.99 -11.70 1.67
N TYR A 104 -5.81 -12.89 1.12
CA TYR A 104 -5.50 -13.03 -0.30
C TYR A 104 -6.79 -13.04 -1.13
N LEU A 105 -6.81 -12.21 -2.16
CA LEU A 105 -7.95 -12.10 -3.07
C LEU A 105 -7.59 -12.79 -4.40
N PRO A 106 -7.90 -14.08 -4.57
CA PRO A 106 -7.62 -14.78 -5.81
C PRO A 106 -8.52 -14.28 -6.94
N ASP A 107 -8.05 -14.43 -8.17
CA ASP A 107 -8.84 -14.27 -9.41
C ASP A 107 -9.59 -12.93 -9.54
N ARG A 108 -9.06 -11.88 -8.92
CA ARG A 108 -9.61 -10.53 -9.07
C ARG A 108 -8.85 -9.77 -10.16
N PRO A 109 -9.53 -9.35 -11.23
CA PRO A 109 -8.89 -8.52 -12.24
C PRO A 109 -8.45 -7.19 -11.64
N VAL A 110 -7.24 -6.77 -11.96
CA VAL A 110 -6.72 -5.47 -11.54
C VAL A 110 -7.31 -4.38 -12.45
N TRP A 111 -8.08 -3.47 -11.89
CA TRP A 111 -8.75 -2.40 -12.67
C TRP A 111 -7.81 -1.64 -13.60
N LYS A 112 -6.58 -1.36 -13.15
CA LYS A 112 -5.54 -0.76 -14.01
C LYS A 112 -5.25 -1.59 -15.26
N ALA A 113 -5.25 -2.92 -15.15
CA ALA A 113 -5.03 -3.81 -16.29
C ALA A 113 -6.23 -3.77 -17.25
N GLU A 114 -7.46 -3.75 -16.72
CA GLU A 114 -8.68 -3.61 -17.50
C GLU A 114 -8.69 -2.30 -18.29
N LEU A 115 -8.38 -1.18 -17.65
CA LEU A 115 -8.29 0.12 -18.30
C LEU A 115 -7.21 0.17 -19.40
N ARG A 116 -6.04 -0.43 -19.14
CA ARG A 116 -4.98 -0.53 -20.16
C ARG A 116 -5.38 -1.39 -21.36
N ALA A 117 -6.23 -2.37 -21.14
CA ALA A 117 -6.79 -3.22 -22.20
C ALA A 117 -8.01 -2.57 -22.91
N GLY A 118 -8.31 -1.30 -22.62
CA GLY A 118 -9.44 -0.59 -23.21
C GLY A 118 -10.81 -0.99 -22.64
N ARG A 119 -10.84 -1.79 -21.58
CA ARG A 119 -12.09 -2.21 -20.93
C ARG A 119 -12.44 -1.24 -19.80
N ALA A 120 -13.21 -0.21 -20.14
CA ALA A 120 -13.73 0.77 -19.19
C ALA A 120 -15.20 0.41 -18.85
N ASP A 121 -15.46 0.24 -17.55
CA ASP A 121 -16.80 0.03 -17.02
C ASP A 121 -17.23 1.25 -16.19
N PRO A 122 -18.13 2.12 -16.71
CA PRO A 122 -18.62 3.29 -15.99
C PRO A 122 -19.38 2.93 -14.71
N ALA A 123 -20.08 1.79 -14.67
CA ALA A 123 -20.83 1.36 -13.48
C ALA A 123 -19.86 0.98 -12.35
N PHE A 124 -18.77 0.29 -12.67
CA PHE A 124 -17.72 -0.02 -11.73
C PHE A 124 -17.01 1.27 -11.21
N ALA A 125 -16.71 2.21 -12.10
CA ALA A 125 -16.13 3.49 -11.72
C ALA A 125 -17.06 4.27 -10.76
N ALA A 126 -18.36 4.28 -11.01
CA ALA A 126 -19.37 4.89 -10.15
C ALA A 126 -19.43 4.21 -8.78
N GLU A 127 -19.31 2.86 -8.71
CA GLU A 127 -19.26 2.13 -7.45
C GLU A 127 -18.01 2.50 -6.64
N VAL A 128 -16.84 2.56 -7.27
CA VAL A 128 -15.60 3.01 -6.63
C VAL A 128 -15.77 4.43 -6.08
N GLY A 129 -16.35 5.34 -6.87
CA GLY A 129 -16.62 6.71 -6.44
C GLY A 129 -17.56 6.78 -5.24
N ARG A 130 -18.63 5.99 -5.20
CA ARG A 130 -19.55 5.93 -4.05
C ARG A 130 -18.85 5.43 -2.78
N ARG A 131 -18.01 4.39 -2.86
CA ARG A 131 -17.25 3.87 -1.72
C ARG A 131 -16.24 4.90 -1.21
N LEU A 132 -15.49 5.55 -2.10
CA LEU A 132 -14.57 6.62 -1.71
C LEU A 132 -15.30 7.79 -1.05
N CYS A 133 -16.44 8.21 -1.61
CA CYS A 133 -17.27 9.27 -1.05
C CYS A 133 -17.75 8.91 0.37
N ALA A 134 -18.18 7.68 0.60
CA ALA A 134 -18.60 7.21 1.93
C ALA A 134 -17.44 7.27 2.93
N ILE A 135 -16.25 6.80 2.54
CA ILE A 135 -15.05 6.85 3.39
C ILE A 135 -14.67 8.30 3.69
N HIS A 136 -14.59 9.16 2.69
CA HIS A 136 -14.23 10.58 2.86
C HIS A 136 -15.22 11.32 3.76
N ASN A 137 -16.53 11.11 3.57
CA ASN A 137 -17.55 11.75 4.41
C ASN A 137 -17.48 11.29 5.86
N ALA A 138 -17.20 10.01 6.11
CA ALA A 138 -17.10 9.46 7.46
C ALA A 138 -15.79 9.88 8.18
N THR A 139 -14.76 10.25 7.44
CA THR A 139 -13.45 10.65 8.00
C THR A 139 -13.22 12.16 7.99
N ALA A 140 -14.00 12.92 7.23
CA ALA A 140 -13.87 14.37 7.14
C ALA A 140 -14.11 15.03 8.52
N ARG A 141 -13.28 16.01 8.85
CA ARG A 141 -13.32 16.78 10.12
C ARG A 141 -13.14 15.94 11.39
N ARG A 142 -12.59 14.74 11.26
CA ARG A 142 -12.26 13.86 12.38
C ARG A 142 -10.81 14.11 12.80
N SER A 143 -10.61 14.80 13.92
CA SER A 143 -9.27 15.13 14.43
C SER A 143 -8.47 13.89 14.83
N ASP A 144 -9.13 12.86 15.34
CA ASP A 144 -8.53 11.56 15.66
C ASP A 144 -8.00 10.84 14.41
N ILE A 145 -8.76 10.87 13.32
CA ILE A 145 -8.32 10.33 12.03
C ILE A 145 -7.18 11.16 11.46
N ALA A 146 -7.29 12.48 11.47
CA ALA A 146 -6.22 13.36 11.01
C ALA A 146 -4.89 13.11 11.75
N ALA A 147 -4.95 12.95 13.08
CA ALA A 147 -3.76 12.63 13.88
C ALA A 147 -3.20 11.23 13.57
N ALA A 148 -4.05 10.22 13.36
CA ALA A 148 -3.64 8.87 13.00
C ALA A 148 -2.94 8.81 11.63
N PHE A 149 -3.31 9.70 10.71
CA PHE A 149 -2.77 9.80 9.35
C PHE A 149 -1.92 11.06 9.13
N ALA A 150 -1.20 11.53 10.13
CA ALA A 150 -0.21 12.60 9.98
C ALA A 150 1.00 12.10 9.14
N THR A 151 0.84 12.12 7.81
CA THR A 151 1.76 11.46 6.86
C THR A 151 2.51 12.43 5.96
N ASP A 152 2.54 13.72 6.28
CA ASP A 152 3.09 14.78 5.42
C ASP A 152 4.53 14.50 4.98
N ALA A 153 5.39 14.06 5.89
CA ALA A 153 6.77 13.70 5.57
C ALA A 153 6.86 12.52 4.60
N SER A 154 6.04 11.48 4.81
CA SER A 154 5.95 10.35 3.88
C SER A 154 5.39 10.76 2.53
N PHE A 155 4.34 11.59 2.51
CA PHE A 155 3.75 12.10 1.28
C PHE A 155 4.77 12.92 0.48
N HIS A 156 5.51 13.79 1.14
CA HIS A 156 6.60 14.53 0.50
C HIS A 156 7.63 13.58 -0.12
N ALA A 157 8.17 12.64 0.65
CA ALA A 157 9.23 11.73 0.22
C ALA A 157 8.82 10.80 -0.95
N ILE A 158 7.55 10.36 -0.99
CA ILE A 158 7.10 9.36 -1.98
C ILE A 158 6.19 9.91 -3.07
N ARG A 159 5.78 11.18 -3.00
CA ARG A 159 4.93 11.83 -4.00
C ARG A 159 5.51 13.14 -4.52
N LEU A 160 5.82 14.10 -3.65
CA LEU A 160 6.23 15.43 -4.12
C LEU A 160 7.66 15.43 -4.63
N GLU A 161 8.60 14.87 -3.87
CA GLU A 161 10.01 14.80 -4.30
C GLU A 161 10.18 14.09 -5.65
N PRO A 162 9.70 12.85 -5.86
CA PRO A 162 9.98 12.13 -7.10
C PRO A 162 9.18 12.65 -8.31
N TYR A 163 7.93 13.06 -8.10
CA TYR A 163 7.05 13.41 -9.23
C TYR A 163 7.10 14.89 -9.60
N LEU A 164 7.46 15.76 -8.67
CA LEU A 164 7.54 17.19 -8.94
C LEU A 164 8.98 17.70 -8.89
N LEU A 165 9.68 17.55 -7.77
CA LEU A 165 11.00 18.15 -7.59
C LEU A 165 12.08 17.46 -8.44
N ALA A 166 12.12 16.13 -8.46
CA ALA A 166 13.05 15.39 -9.31
C ALA A 166 12.76 15.58 -10.80
N THR A 167 11.48 15.67 -11.18
CA THR A 167 11.10 16.00 -12.57
C THR A 167 11.57 17.40 -12.95
N GLY A 168 11.48 18.38 -12.04
CA GLY A 168 11.99 19.72 -12.26
C GLY A 168 13.51 19.78 -12.48
N LYS A 169 14.29 18.86 -11.89
CA LYS A 169 15.74 18.75 -12.13
C LYS A 169 16.05 18.30 -13.57
N ILE A 170 15.16 17.52 -14.18
CA ILE A 170 15.32 17.02 -15.57
C ILE A 170 14.75 18.03 -16.57
N HIS A 171 13.59 18.62 -16.25
CA HIS A 171 12.88 19.59 -17.10
C HIS A 171 13.03 21.01 -16.55
N VAL A 172 14.19 21.61 -16.77
CA VAL A 172 14.59 22.91 -16.18
C VAL A 172 13.57 24.04 -16.49
N SER A 173 12.97 24.04 -17.67
CA SER A 173 11.94 25.03 -18.06
C SER A 173 10.67 24.96 -17.20
N LEU A 174 10.39 23.83 -16.56
CA LEU A 174 9.24 23.61 -15.68
C LEU A 174 9.60 23.64 -14.19
N ALA A 175 10.88 23.74 -13.85
CA ALA A 175 11.37 23.57 -12.47
C ALA A 175 10.68 24.50 -11.48
N LYS A 176 10.51 25.78 -11.83
CA LYS A 176 9.84 26.78 -10.98
C LYS A 176 8.38 26.41 -10.73
N GLN A 177 7.64 26.08 -11.78
CA GLN A 177 6.21 25.73 -11.70
C GLN A 177 5.98 24.46 -10.90
N LEU A 178 6.83 23.43 -11.08
CA LEU A 178 6.76 22.18 -10.33
C LEU A 178 7.10 22.37 -8.85
N LYS A 179 8.05 23.24 -8.54
CA LYS A 179 8.38 23.61 -7.16
C LYS A 179 7.22 24.35 -6.49
N GLU A 180 6.67 25.35 -7.13
CA GLU A 180 5.51 26.10 -6.62
C GLU A 180 4.28 25.18 -6.42
N LEU A 181 4.07 24.21 -7.34
CA LEU A 181 3.02 23.21 -7.18
C LEU A 181 3.28 22.33 -5.96
N SER A 182 4.51 21.86 -5.75
CA SER A 182 4.90 21.07 -4.59
C SER A 182 4.65 21.82 -3.28
N GLU A 183 5.06 23.08 -3.21
CA GLU A 183 4.88 23.94 -2.02
C GLU A 183 3.40 24.15 -1.70
N ARG A 184 2.57 24.47 -2.70
CA ARG A 184 1.10 24.61 -2.52
C ARG A 184 0.45 23.31 -2.04
N THR A 185 0.88 22.17 -2.60
CA THR A 185 0.32 20.87 -2.21
C THR A 185 0.69 20.47 -0.79
N SER A 186 1.86 20.91 -0.30
CA SER A 186 2.28 20.67 1.09
C SER A 186 1.53 21.53 2.13
N GLN A 187 0.86 22.60 1.71
CA GLN A 187 0.14 23.54 2.61
C GLN A 187 -1.36 23.23 2.73
N THR A 188 -1.85 22.25 1.99
CA THR A 188 -3.27 21.85 1.94
C THR A 188 -3.55 20.68 2.86
#